data_8fdd6a67987419cf4087f148ad8d4868
#
_entry.id   8fdd6a67987419cf4087f148ad8d4868
#
_cell.length_a   1.000
_cell.length_b   1.000
_cell.length_c   1.000
_cell.angle_alpha   90.00
_cell.angle_beta   90.00
_cell.angle_gamma   90.00
#
_symmetry.space_group_name_H-M   'P 1'
#
loop_
_entity.id
_entity.type
_entity.pdbx_description
1 polymer ?
#
loop_
_entity_poly.entity_id
_entity_poly.type
_entity_poly.pdbx_seq_one_letter_code
_entity_poly.pdbx_strand_id
1 'polypeptide(L)'
;MRFNHNGELRVPWGYVAAAAIDPIEKKPFMHFLPGSSAMTFGMLGCNFHCDFCQNWVSSQVLRDPASDVSGQYIEETTPQALVAYALQRGARIIASSYNEPLITSEWAVDIFSLAREAGLYCVYVSNGFATPEILKALQPYLHGFKIDLKCMSDPLYRELGGNLQVVLDTIAL
;
A
#
# COMPACT_ATOMS: atom_id res chain seq x y z
N MET A 1 0.22 -11.99 -5.94
CA MET A 1 -1.19 -11.54 -6.03
C MET A 1 -2.06 -12.39 -5.12
N ARG A 2 -3.20 -11.86 -4.69
CA ARG A 2 -4.21 -12.62 -3.93
C ARG A 2 -4.92 -13.58 -4.88
N PHE A 3 -5.14 -14.81 -4.46
CA PHE A 3 -5.88 -15.80 -5.26
C PHE A 3 -6.53 -16.86 -4.37
N ASN A 4 -7.63 -17.45 -4.85
CA ASN A 4 -8.26 -18.57 -4.21
C ASN A 4 -7.59 -19.88 -4.68
N HIS A 5 -7.25 -20.74 -3.73
CA HIS A 5 -6.74 -22.08 -3.99
C HIS A 5 -7.51 -23.09 -3.14
N ASN A 6 -8.35 -23.87 -3.77
CA ASN A 6 -9.19 -24.90 -3.11
C ASN A 6 -10.04 -24.37 -1.93
N GLY A 7 -10.60 -23.15 -2.06
CA GLY A 7 -11.41 -22.53 -1.01
C GLY A 7 -10.62 -21.71 0.02
N GLU A 8 -9.29 -21.70 -0.05
CA GLU A 8 -8.42 -20.89 0.80
C GLU A 8 -7.93 -19.65 0.06
N LEU A 9 -8.02 -18.49 0.72
CA LEU A 9 -7.44 -17.25 0.19
C LEU A 9 -5.94 -17.24 0.48
N ARG A 10 -5.12 -17.25 -0.57
CA ARG A 10 -3.67 -17.04 -0.49
C ARG A 10 -3.31 -15.59 -0.77
N VAL A 11 -2.46 -15.02 0.07
CA VAL A 11 -2.07 -13.60 0.03
C VAL A 11 -0.55 -13.45 0.04
N PRO A 12 0.01 -12.37 -0.56
CA PRO A 12 1.42 -12.04 -0.41
C PRO A 12 1.75 -11.75 1.05
N TRP A 13 2.86 -12.30 1.53
CA TRP A 13 3.31 -12.09 2.90
C TRP A 13 4.82 -12.31 3.03
N GLY A 14 5.47 -11.61 3.98
CA GLY A 14 6.85 -11.90 4.38
C GLY A 14 7.94 -11.29 3.51
N TYR A 15 7.65 -10.29 2.66
CA TYR A 15 8.67 -9.60 1.87
C TYR A 15 8.32 -8.13 1.63
N VAL A 16 9.32 -7.38 1.19
CA VAL A 16 9.15 -6.05 0.59
C VAL A 16 9.85 -5.98 -0.77
N ALA A 17 9.28 -5.22 -1.71
CA ALA A 17 9.87 -4.90 -3.01
C ALA A 17 10.38 -3.45 -3.05
N ALA A 18 10.00 -2.65 -2.09
CA ALA A 18 10.50 -1.29 -1.88
C ALA A 18 10.39 -0.93 -0.40
N ALA A 19 11.44 -0.30 0.14
CA ALA A 19 11.43 0.31 1.46
C ALA A 19 12.29 1.58 1.45
N ALA A 20 11.80 2.66 2.04
CA ALA A 20 12.54 3.92 2.16
C ALA A 20 12.11 4.73 3.37
N ILE A 21 13.03 5.56 3.87
CA ILE A 21 12.74 6.61 4.86
C ILE A 21 12.70 7.94 4.11
N ASP A 22 11.56 8.60 4.17
CA ASP A 22 11.30 9.86 3.48
C ASP A 22 10.50 10.81 4.40
N PRO A 23 10.50 12.14 4.12
CA PRO A 23 9.50 13.03 4.70
C PRO A 23 8.08 12.59 4.35
N ILE A 24 7.14 12.74 5.29
CA ILE A 24 5.75 12.30 5.10
C ILE A 24 5.07 13.00 3.91
N GLU A 25 5.51 14.21 3.58
CA GLU A 25 5.00 14.98 2.44
C GLU A 25 5.25 14.28 1.09
N LYS A 26 6.25 13.41 0.97
CA LYS A 26 6.43 12.56 -0.21
C LYS A 26 5.32 11.50 -0.37
N LYS A 27 4.54 11.27 0.68
CA LYS A 27 3.37 10.39 0.67
C LYS A 27 2.05 11.19 0.61
N PRO A 28 2.07 12.38 0.06
CA PRO A 28 1.20 13.57 0.10
C PRO A 28 0.27 13.67 1.33
N PHE A 29 0.83 13.48 2.51
CA PHE A 29 0.17 13.79 3.77
C PHE A 29 0.63 15.17 4.28
N MET A 30 0.08 16.24 3.70
CA MET A 30 0.52 17.61 3.96
C MET A 30 0.09 18.15 5.34
N HIS A 31 -0.97 17.57 5.92
CA HIS A 31 -1.54 18.03 7.20
C HIS A 31 -1.40 17.00 8.33
N PHE A 32 -0.83 15.83 8.04
CA PHE A 32 -0.65 14.77 9.02
C PHE A 32 0.81 14.70 9.46
N LEU A 33 1.11 15.18 10.66
CA LEU A 33 2.45 15.22 11.25
C LEU A 33 3.50 15.84 10.32
N PRO A 34 3.32 17.09 9.84
CA PRO A 34 4.22 17.73 8.88
C PRO A 34 5.68 17.70 9.36
N GLY A 35 6.61 17.48 8.43
CA GLY A 35 8.04 17.40 8.71
C GLY A 35 8.50 16.09 9.37
N SER A 36 7.60 15.15 9.61
CA SER A 36 7.96 13.87 10.21
C SER A 36 8.55 12.90 9.18
N SER A 37 9.50 12.07 9.62
CA SER A 37 10.00 10.96 8.83
C SER A 37 9.01 9.80 8.81
N ALA A 38 8.79 9.25 7.62
CA ALA A 38 7.98 8.07 7.40
C ALA A 38 8.83 6.94 6.81
N MET A 39 8.80 5.77 7.45
CA MET A 39 9.25 4.54 6.83
C MET A 39 8.14 4.02 5.94
N THR A 40 8.40 3.93 4.65
CA THR A 40 7.44 3.43 3.68
C THR A 40 7.88 2.09 3.15
N PHE A 41 6.98 1.14 3.09
CA PHE A 41 7.20 -0.17 2.49
C PHE A 41 6.15 -0.46 1.41
N GLY A 42 6.49 -1.32 0.48
CA GLY A 42 5.60 -1.85 -0.54
C GLY A 42 6.00 -3.23 -1.01
N MET A 43 5.05 -3.94 -1.59
CA MET A 43 5.21 -5.26 -2.19
C MET A 43 5.09 -5.17 -3.70
N LEU A 44 4.97 -6.29 -4.40
CA LEU A 44 4.69 -6.32 -5.82
C LEU A 44 3.20 -6.39 -6.12
N GLY A 45 2.80 -5.69 -7.20
CA GLY A 45 1.46 -5.78 -7.79
C GLY A 45 0.52 -4.63 -7.44
N CYS A 46 -0.45 -4.43 -8.32
CA CYS A 46 -1.53 -3.47 -8.17
C CYS A 46 -2.78 -4.05 -8.84
N ASN A 47 -3.97 -3.68 -8.35
CA ASN A 47 -5.24 -4.02 -9.01
C ASN A 47 -5.55 -3.08 -10.20
N PHE A 48 -4.91 -1.90 -10.29
CA PHE A 48 -4.96 -1.02 -11.45
C PHE A 48 -3.77 -1.22 -12.38
N HIS A 49 -3.88 -0.74 -13.63
CA HIS A 49 -2.84 -0.76 -14.66
C HIS A 49 -2.70 0.61 -15.34
N CYS A 50 -2.45 1.62 -14.53
CA CYS A 50 -2.32 2.99 -15.00
C CYS A 50 -1.09 3.16 -15.91
N ASP A 51 -1.25 3.67 -17.13
CA ASP A 51 -0.16 3.93 -18.08
C ASP A 51 0.84 4.97 -17.56
N PHE A 52 0.38 5.87 -16.69
CA PHE A 52 1.19 6.92 -16.06
C PHE A 52 1.75 6.51 -14.69
N CYS A 53 1.82 5.21 -14.37
CA CYS A 53 2.27 4.76 -13.07
C CYS A 53 3.76 5.03 -12.86
N GLN A 54 4.10 5.95 -11.95
CA GLN A 54 5.51 6.22 -11.60
C GLN A 54 6.18 5.05 -10.86
N ASN A 55 5.40 4.16 -10.25
CA ASN A 55 5.87 2.96 -9.57
C ASN A 55 5.67 1.70 -10.43
N TRP A 56 5.86 1.81 -11.76
CA TRP A 56 5.62 0.74 -12.72
C TRP A 56 6.30 -0.57 -12.30
N VAL A 57 7.57 -0.49 -11.93
CA VAL A 57 8.39 -1.65 -11.56
C VAL A 57 7.76 -2.48 -10.44
N SER A 58 7.31 -1.86 -9.34
CA SER A 58 6.67 -2.58 -8.23
C SER A 58 5.22 -2.92 -8.50
N SER A 59 4.48 -2.07 -9.24
CA SER A 59 3.04 -2.23 -9.41
C SER A 59 2.65 -3.13 -10.59
N GLN A 60 3.41 -3.15 -11.70
CA GLN A 60 3.01 -3.82 -12.95
C GLN A 60 3.89 -5.03 -13.32
N VAL A 61 5.05 -5.21 -12.73
CA VAL A 61 6.01 -6.28 -13.07
C VAL A 61 5.37 -7.68 -13.14
N LEU A 62 4.38 -7.97 -12.31
CA LEU A 62 3.70 -9.27 -12.30
C LEU A 62 2.72 -9.48 -13.46
N ARG A 63 2.46 -8.45 -14.26
CA ARG A 63 1.53 -8.46 -15.39
C ARG A 63 2.19 -8.24 -16.74
N ASP A 64 3.35 -7.59 -16.75
CA ASP A 64 4.09 -7.28 -17.97
C ASP A 64 4.85 -8.53 -18.43
N PRO A 65 4.47 -9.13 -19.59
CA PRO A 65 5.13 -10.33 -20.10
C PRO A 65 6.59 -10.11 -20.47
N ALA A 66 6.99 -8.85 -20.70
CA ALA A 66 8.37 -8.48 -21.01
C ALA A 66 9.21 -8.25 -19.75
N SER A 67 8.58 -8.24 -18.57
CA SER A 67 9.28 -8.03 -17.31
C SER A 67 9.99 -9.29 -16.86
N ASP A 68 11.24 -9.12 -16.47
CA ASP A 68 11.96 -10.14 -15.72
C ASP A 68 11.77 -9.92 -14.22
N VAL A 69 10.89 -10.71 -13.61
CA VAL A 69 10.63 -10.66 -12.16
C VAL A 69 11.87 -11.02 -11.36
N SER A 70 12.78 -11.83 -11.91
CA SER A 70 14.02 -12.22 -11.25
C SER A 70 15.00 -11.06 -11.05
N GLY A 71 14.87 -10.02 -11.86
CA GLY A 71 15.64 -8.77 -11.73
C GLY A 71 15.08 -7.79 -10.71
N GLN A 72 13.93 -8.08 -10.11
CA GLN A 72 13.33 -7.20 -9.10
C GLN A 72 13.98 -7.41 -7.73
N TYR A 73 14.20 -6.28 -7.07
CA TYR A 73 14.65 -6.33 -5.68
C TYR A 73 13.50 -6.83 -4.80
N ILE A 74 13.70 -7.98 -4.20
CA ILE A 74 12.78 -8.57 -3.22
C ILE A 74 13.61 -8.93 -1.99
N GLU A 75 13.22 -8.36 -0.87
CA GLU A 75 13.83 -8.65 0.43
C GLU A 75 12.83 -9.39 1.31
N GLU A 76 13.17 -10.62 1.68
CA GLU A 76 12.41 -11.34 2.71
C GLU A 76 12.61 -10.65 4.05
N THR A 77 11.52 -10.40 4.75
CA THR A 77 11.54 -9.64 6.00
C THR A 77 10.36 -10.04 6.91
N THR A 78 10.38 -9.54 8.12
CA THR A 78 9.31 -9.76 9.10
C THR A 78 8.71 -8.43 9.54
N PRO A 79 7.48 -8.42 10.08
CA PRO A 79 6.88 -7.23 10.67
C PRO A 79 7.78 -6.61 11.75
N GLN A 80 8.41 -7.44 12.58
CA GLN A 80 9.32 -7.01 13.64
C GLN A 80 10.55 -6.27 13.07
N ALA A 81 11.16 -6.81 12.01
CA ALA A 81 12.33 -6.20 11.38
C ALA A 81 12.00 -4.83 10.79
N LEU A 82 10.83 -4.69 10.13
CA LEU A 82 10.39 -3.43 9.54
C LEU A 82 10.10 -2.37 10.61
N VAL A 83 9.42 -2.75 11.70
CA VAL A 83 9.16 -1.83 12.82
C VAL A 83 10.46 -1.43 13.51
N ALA A 84 11.37 -2.38 13.76
CA ALA A 84 12.68 -2.08 14.34
C ALA A 84 13.49 -1.12 13.45
N TYR A 85 13.50 -1.34 12.14
CA TYR A 85 14.15 -0.45 11.19
C TYR A 85 13.57 0.96 11.22
N ALA A 86 12.22 1.10 11.24
CA ALA A 86 11.56 2.40 11.37
C ALA A 86 12.01 3.15 12.62
N LEU A 87 12.01 2.47 13.78
CA LEU A 87 12.43 3.05 15.06
C LEU A 87 13.91 3.46 15.05
N GLN A 88 14.80 2.61 14.56
CA GLN A 88 16.24 2.91 14.46
C GLN A 88 16.52 4.15 13.59
N ARG A 89 15.70 4.40 12.59
CA ARG A 89 15.80 5.55 11.70
C ARG A 89 15.05 6.79 12.20
N GLY A 90 14.48 6.74 13.39
CA GLY A 90 13.72 7.84 13.96
C GLY A 90 12.44 8.18 13.23
N ALA A 91 11.89 7.22 12.47
CA ALA A 91 10.60 7.41 11.82
C ALA A 91 9.49 7.49 12.88
N ARG A 92 8.54 8.39 12.67
CA ARG A 92 7.32 8.52 13.48
C ARG A 92 6.14 7.82 12.83
N ILE A 93 6.25 7.54 11.56
CA ILE A 93 5.17 7.01 10.71
C ILE A 93 5.69 5.77 9.99
N ILE A 94 4.83 4.76 9.86
CA ILE A 94 5.02 3.65 8.96
C ILE A 94 3.89 3.67 7.92
N ALA A 95 4.26 3.58 6.62
CA ALA A 95 3.33 3.76 5.51
C ALA A 95 3.36 2.55 4.58
N SER A 96 2.21 2.02 4.21
CA SER A 96 2.08 1.07 3.11
C SER A 96 1.74 1.81 1.82
N SER A 97 2.58 1.67 0.78
CA SER A 97 2.51 2.41 -0.47
C SER A 97 3.30 1.71 -1.58
N TYR A 98 3.64 2.43 -2.67
CA TYR A 98 4.37 2.03 -3.89
C TYR A 98 3.59 1.10 -4.82
N ASN A 99 3.06 0.02 -4.34
CA ASN A 99 2.04 -0.82 -4.98
C ASN A 99 0.65 -0.44 -4.47
N GLU A 100 -0.38 -1.26 -4.73
CA GLU A 100 -1.67 -1.06 -4.08
C GLU A 100 -1.72 -1.81 -2.74
N PRO A 101 -1.73 -1.11 -1.59
CA PRO A 101 -1.69 -1.76 -0.28
C PRO A 101 -2.95 -2.56 0.06
N LEU A 102 -4.10 -2.28 -0.57
CA LEU A 102 -5.33 -3.05 -0.33
C LEU A 102 -5.20 -4.51 -0.76
N ILE A 103 -4.35 -4.82 -1.75
CA ILE A 103 -4.13 -6.22 -2.17
C ILE A 103 -3.17 -6.98 -1.26
N THR A 104 -2.52 -6.29 -0.31
CA THR A 104 -1.55 -6.84 0.65
C THR A 104 -1.92 -6.47 2.09
N SER A 105 -3.21 -6.31 2.36
CA SER A 105 -3.71 -5.77 3.63
C SER A 105 -3.37 -6.66 4.82
N GLU A 106 -3.34 -7.98 4.66
CA GLU A 106 -3.00 -8.90 5.74
C GLU A 106 -1.56 -8.68 6.24
N TRP A 107 -0.62 -8.52 5.30
CA TRP A 107 0.77 -8.17 5.61
C TRP A 107 0.87 -6.81 6.32
N ALA A 108 0.15 -5.82 5.82
CA ALA A 108 0.15 -4.49 6.41
C ALA A 108 -0.46 -4.47 7.82
N VAL A 109 -1.51 -5.26 8.08
CA VAL A 109 -2.13 -5.38 9.41
C VAL A 109 -1.15 -5.96 10.42
N ASP A 110 -0.39 -7.01 10.06
CA ASP A 110 0.62 -7.59 10.94
C ASP A 110 1.71 -6.56 11.32
N ILE A 111 2.18 -5.78 10.33
CA ILE A 111 3.15 -4.70 10.56
C ILE A 111 2.54 -3.60 11.45
N PHE A 112 1.33 -3.14 11.12
CA PHE A 112 0.70 -2.02 11.80
C PHE A 112 0.29 -2.34 13.23
N SER A 113 -0.06 -3.59 13.53
CA SER A 113 -0.29 -4.03 14.91
C SER A 113 0.93 -3.76 15.77
N LEU A 114 2.10 -4.25 15.35
CA LEU A 114 3.35 -4.04 16.08
C LEU A 114 3.82 -2.58 16.08
N ALA A 115 3.63 -1.88 14.96
CA ALA A 115 3.99 -0.47 14.83
C ALA A 115 3.20 0.40 15.82
N ARG A 116 1.90 0.14 15.98
CA ARG A 116 1.05 0.84 16.96
C ARG A 116 1.46 0.57 18.40
N GLU A 117 1.78 -0.68 18.72
CA GLU A 117 2.31 -1.04 20.05
C GLU A 117 3.64 -0.32 20.34
N ALA A 118 4.45 -0.10 19.30
CA ALA A 118 5.70 0.66 19.37
C ALA A 118 5.52 2.19 19.32
N GLY A 119 4.29 2.70 19.29
CA GLY A 119 3.98 4.14 19.27
C GLY A 119 4.13 4.82 17.91
N LEU A 120 4.22 4.07 16.82
CA LEU A 120 4.25 4.61 15.47
C LEU A 120 2.84 4.89 14.93
N TYR A 121 2.73 5.91 14.09
CA TYR A 121 1.52 6.17 13.32
C TYR A 121 1.54 5.35 12.03
N CYS A 122 0.38 4.79 11.65
CA CYS A 122 0.23 3.91 10.49
C CYS A 122 -0.66 4.55 9.44
N VAL A 123 -0.20 4.59 8.18
CA VAL A 123 -0.94 5.23 7.09
C VAL A 123 -0.91 4.41 5.80
N TYR A 124 -1.95 4.59 4.97
CA TYR A 124 -2.04 4.05 3.62
C TYR A 124 -1.95 5.15 2.56
N VAL A 125 -1.29 4.81 1.44
CA VAL A 125 -1.42 5.54 0.17
C VAL A 125 -1.96 4.57 -0.86
N SER A 126 -3.20 4.73 -1.26
CA SER A 126 -3.99 3.76 -2.00
C SER A 126 -4.73 4.40 -3.16
N ASN A 127 -5.10 3.61 -4.16
CA ASN A 127 -6.01 4.04 -5.22
C ASN A 127 -7.49 4.08 -4.78
N GLY A 128 -7.80 3.63 -3.57
CA GLY A 128 -9.13 3.70 -2.98
C GLY A 128 -10.16 2.72 -3.57
N PHE A 129 -9.76 1.79 -4.43
CA PHE A 129 -10.70 0.80 -4.98
C PHE A 129 -10.92 -0.33 -3.97
N ALA A 130 -11.69 -0.04 -2.94
CA ALA A 130 -11.92 -0.85 -1.75
C ALA A 130 -13.38 -1.28 -1.63
N THR A 131 -13.64 -2.30 -0.82
CA THR A 131 -14.98 -2.62 -0.33
C THR A 131 -15.16 -2.07 1.09
N PRO A 132 -16.40 -1.82 1.53
CA PRO A 132 -16.67 -1.37 2.90
C PRO A 132 -16.11 -2.32 3.96
N GLU A 133 -16.10 -3.64 3.67
CA GLU A 133 -15.61 -4.66 4.61
C GLU A 133 -14.10 -4.51 4.86
N ILE A 134 -13.30 -4.30 3.83
CA ILE A 134 -11.85 -4.12 4.01
C ILE A 134 -11.55 -2.78 4.70
N LEU A 135 -12.29 -1.71 4.39
CA LEU A 135 -12.12 -0.43 5.06
C LEU A 135 -12.41 -0.55 6.56
N LYS A 136 -13.51 -1.21 6.92
CA LYS A 136 -13.86 -1.48 8.31
C LYS A 136 -12.82 -2.35 9.03
N ALA A 137 -12.25 -3.34 8.33
CA ALA A 137 -11.21 -4.20 8.89
C ALA A 137 -9.89 -3.45 9.12
N LEU A 138 -9.54 -2.48 8.25
CA LEU A 138 -8.33 -1.68 8.35
C LEU A 138 -8.43 -0.51 9.34
N GLN A 139 -9.64 0.01 9.56
CA GLN A 139 -9.89 1.18 10.41
C GLN A 139 -9.19 1.14 11.78
N PRO A 140 -9.18 0.01 12.53
CA PRO A 140 -8.51 -0.05 13.83
C PRO A 140 -6.98 0.16 13.76
N TYR A 141 -6.38 -0.06 12.61
CA TYR A 141 -4.92 -0.02 12.42
C TYR A 141 -4.41 1.29 11.82
N LEU A 142 -5.28 2.03 11.12
CA LEU A 142 -4.90 3.23 10.37
C LEU A 142 -5.14 4.51 11.17
N HIS A 143 -4.19 5.45 11.03
CA HIS A 143 -4.30 6.83 11.49
C HIS A 143 -4.54 7.80 10.33
N GLY A 144 -4.25 7.37 9.11
CA GLY A 144 -4.46 8.15 7.89
C GLY A 144 -4.60 7.25 6.66
N PHE A 145 -5.48 7.65 5.76
CA PHE A 145 -5.75 6.97 4.51
C PHE A 145 -5.78 7.99 3.38
N LYS A 146 -4.72 8.05 2.59
CA LYS A 146 -4.61 8.94 1.44
C LYS A 146 -5.09 8.19 0.20
N ILE A 147 -6.06 8.74 -0.49
CA ILE A 147 -6.63 8.16 -1.72
C ILE A 147 -6.15 8.94 -2.94
N ASP A 148 -5.60 8.22 -3.90
CA ASP A 148 -5.25 8.74 -5.22
C ASP A 148 -6.48 8.71 -6.13
N LEU A 149 -7.26 9.78 -6.13
CA LEU A 149 -8.31 9.95 -7.14
C LEU A 149 -7.66 10.23 -8.50
N LYS A 150 -7.68 9.24 -9.39
CA LYS A 150 -6.92 9.29 -10.65
C LYS A 150 -7.54 10.20 -11.71
N CYS A 151 -8.88 10.27 -11.74
CA CYS A 151 -9.66 11.15 -12.63
C CYS A 151 -11.12 11.25 -12.13
N MET A 152 -11.94 12.04 -12.82
CA MET A 152 -13.38 12.16 -12.60
C MET A 152 -14.19 11.61 -13.78
N SER A 153 -13.71 10.54 -14.41
CA SER A 153 -14.33 9.90 -15.57
C SER A 153 -14.43 8.40 -15.37
N ASP A 154 -15.66 7.86 -15.34
CA ASP A 154 -15.86 6.41 -15.20
C ASP A 154 -15.30 5.61 -16.39
N PRO A 155 -15.44 6.05 -17.66
CA PRO A 155 -14.77 5.38 -18.78
C PRO A 155 -13.25 5.24 -18.57
N LEU A 156 -12.56 6.31 -18.15
CA LEU A 156 -11.12 6.24 -17.86
C LEU A 156 -10.81 5.32 -16.67
N TYR A 157 -11.65 5.32 -15.62
CA TYR A 157 -11.48 4.38 -14.53
C TYR A 157 -11.58 2.92 -14.96
N ARG A 158 -12.47 2.61 -15.92
CA ARG A 158 -12.58 1.26 -16.50
C ARG A 158 -11.32 0.87 -17.27
N GLU A 159 -10.73 1.81 -18.01
CA GLU A 159 -9.44 1.62 -18.68
C GLU A 159 -8.32 1.34 -17.68
N LEU A 160 -8.34 1.99 -16.50
CA LEU A 160 -7.40 1.73 -15.42
C LEU A 160 -7.65 0.39 -14.69
N GLY A 161 -8.76 -0.28 -14.95
CA GLY A 161 -9.16 -1.54 -14.30
C GLY A 161 -10.01 -1.37 -13.04
N GLY A 162 -10.62 -0.19 -12.85
CA GLY A 162 -11.45 0.14 -11.69
C GLY A 162 -12.83 0.67 -12.04
N ASN A 163 -13.45 1.34 -11.07
CA ASN A 163 -14.73 2.02 -11.18
C ASN A 163 -14.70 3.30 -10.34
N LEU A 164 -15.08 4.43 -10.92
CA LEU A 164 -15.05 5.73 -10.27
C LEU A 164 -15.93 5.77 -9.01
N GLN A 165 -17.17 5.25 -9.11
CA GLN A 165 -18.10 5.33 -7.98
C GLN A 165 -17.59 4.61 -6.74
N VAL A 166 -16.96 3.44 -6.89
CA VAL A 166 -16.36 2.69 -5.76
C VAL A 166 -15.28 3.53 -5.06
N VAL A 167 -14.48 4.27 -5.82
CA VAL A 167 -13.44 5.13 -5.23
C VAL A 167 -14.07 6.34 -4.53
N LEU A 168 -15.10 6.94 -5.11
CA LEU A 168 -15.84 8.04 -4.48
C LEU A 168 -16.53 7.59 -3.19
N ASP A 169 -17.13 6.40 -3.19
CA ASP A 169 -17.74 5.81 -1.99
C ASP A 169 -16.69 5.56 -0.89
N THR A 170 -15.48 5.11 -1.27
CA THR A 170 -14.36 4.97 -0.34
C THR A 170 -13.91 6.31 0.26
N ILE A 171 -13.94 7.38 -0.53
CA ILE A 171 -13.59 8.74 -0.04
C ILE A 171 -14.65 9.26 0.94
N ALA A 172 -15.92 8.87 0.76
CA ALA A 172 -17.02 9.32 1.59
C ALA A 172 -17.16 8.59 2.92
N LEU A 173 -16.58 7.39 3.05
CA LEU A 173 -16.57 6.56 4.27
C LEU A 173 -15.48 7.00 5.24
#